data_a27b7336fbc7f61709dffeaa2d33091c
#
_entry.id   a27b7336fbc7f61709dffeaa2d33091c
#
_cell.length_a   1.000
_cell.length_b   1.000
_cell.length_c   1.000
_cell.angle_alpha   90.00
_cell.angle_beta   90.00
_cell.angle_gamma   90.00
#
_symmetry.space_group_name_H-M   'P 1'
#
loop_
_entity.id
_entity.type
_entity.pdbx_description
1 polymer ?
#
loop_
_entity_poly.entity_id
_entity_poly.type
_entity_poly.pdbx_seq_one_letter_code
_entity_poly.pdbx_strand_id
1 'polypeptide(L)'
;APSRGLGEVYKRQTVNVDKAEILSALLKRAGIKHEVLNAKYHAKEAEIVAQAGKKGAVTIATNMAGRGTDINLGGNAEYMAKHEMARQGFTDELIAEATGFGDTDDEDIINARKVFTELNDKFKAQIKPEQDEVRELGGLYIIGTERHESRRIDNQLRGRAGRQGDPGVSQFFLSLDDDLMRIFGSDKVKSMVDALGLEEDEPIQAKMLTNAIENAQKNLESRNFDSRK
;
A
#
# COMPACT_ATOMS: atom_id res chain seq x y z
N ALA A 1 -20.00 -10.45 1.00
CA ALA A 1 -19.81 -11.26 -0.20
C ALA A 1 -18.91 -12.43 0.10
N PRO A 2 -19.18 -13.65 -0.40
CA PRO A 2 -18.38 -14.80 -0.07
C PRO A 2 -16.97 -14.61 -0.62
N SER A 3 -15.98 -14.71 0.26
CA SER A 3 -14.56 -14.79 -0.08
C SER A 3 -14.36 -16.03 -0.95
N ARG A 4 -14.09 -15.85 -2.22
CA ARG A 4 -13.75 -16.96 -3.11
C ARG A 4 -12.25 -17.16 -3.07
N GLY A 5 -11.91 -18.39 -2.82
CA GLY A 5 -10.65 -19.01 -2.56
C GLY A 5 -9.40 -18.49 -3.25
N LEU A 6 -8.35 -18.49 -2.48
CA LEU A 6 -6.96 -18.37 -2.89
C LEU A 6 -6.54 -19.57 -3.79
N GLY A 7 -7.37 -19.87 -4.76
CA GLY A 7 -6.98 -20.76 -5.86
C GLY A 7 -6.01 -20.01 -6.76
N GLU A 8 -5.31 -20.62 -7.62
CA GLU A 8 -4.33 -20.17 -8.62
C GLU A 8 -3.95 -18.67 -8.63
N VAL A 9 -2.69 -18.33 -8.82
CA VAL A 9 -2.15 -16.94 -8.82
C VAL A 9 -2.98 -15.99 -9.70
N TYR A 10 -3.52 -16.49 -10.80
CA TYR A 10 -4.39 -15.75 -11.73
C TYR A 10 -5.74 -15.37 -11.10
N LYS A 11 -6.39 -16.28 -10.38
CA LYS A 11 -7.66 -16.03 -9.68
C LYS A 11 -7.49 -15.05 -8.51
N ARG A 12 -6.33 -15.04 -7.86
CA ARG A 12 -6.01 -14.09 -6.79
C ARG A 12 -5.94 -12.66 -7.29
N GLN A 13 -5.31 -12.41 -8.42
CA GLN A 13 -5.26 -11.07 -9.02
C GLN A 13 -6.66 -10.58 -9.37
N THR A 14 -7.51 -11.46 -9.89
CA THR A 14 -8.90 -11.11 -10.23
C THR A 14 -9.72 -10.83 -8.97
N VAL A 15 -9.60 -11.65 -7.93
CA VAL A 15 -10.32 -11.47 -6.65
C VAL A 15 -9.89 -10.17 -5.97
N ASN A 16 -8.59 -9.86 -5.93
CA ASN A 16 -8.08 -8.64 -5.34
C ASN A 16 -8.56 -7.38 -6.09
N VAL A 17 -8.66 -7.44 -7.41
CA VAL A 17 -9.22 -6.35 -8.22
C VAL A 17 -10.70 -6.17 -7.94
N ASP A 18 -11.48 -7.25 -7.89
CA ASP A 18 -12.91 -7.21 -7.60
C ASP A 18 -13.19 -6.63 -6.20
N LYS A 19 -12.42 -7.04 -5.18
CA LYS A 19 -12.50 -6.47 -3.83
C LYS A 19 -12.17 -4.97 -3.82
N ALA A 20 -11.18 -4.54 -4.58
CA ALA A 20 -10.82 -3.13 -4.70
C ALA A 20 -11.94 -2.32 -5.37
N GLU A 21 -12.61 -2.86 -6.39
CA GLU A 21 -13.74 -2.23 -7.05
C GLU A 21 -14.96 -2.11 -6.11
N ILE A 22 -15.26 -3.16 -5.35
CA ILE A 22 -16.34 -3.15 -4.34
C ILE A 22 -16.05 -2.08 -3.28
N LEU A 23 -14.84 -2.06 -2.73
CA LEU A 23 -14.44 -1.06 -1.73
C LEU A 23 -14.51 0.35 -2.29
N SER A 24 -14.06 0.56 -3.53
CA SER A 24 -14.17 1.83 -4.23
C SER A 24 -15.63 2.29 -4.35
N ALA A 25 -16.55 1.38 -4.71
CA ALA A 25 -17.96 1.70 -4.80
C ALA A 25 -18.56 2.09 -3.44
N LEU A 26 -18.15 1.43 -2.36
CA LEU A 26 -18.57 1.74 -1.00
C LEU A 26 -18.06 3.12 -0.54
N LEU A 27 -16.78 3.42 -0.77
CA LEU A 27 -16.19 4.72 -0.44
C LEU A 27 -16.82 5.87 -1.23
N LYS A 28 -17.13 5.65 -2.52
CA LYS A 28 -17.88 6.62 -3.34
C LYS A 28 -19.27 6.90 -2.76
N ARG A 29 -19.99 5.86 -2.34
CA ARG A 29 -21.30 6.03 -1.68
C ARG A 29 -21.20 6.77 -0.36
N ALA A 30 -20.11 6.58 0.38
CA ALA A 30 -19.82 7.30 1.62
C ALA A 30 -19.30 8.73 1.39
N GLY A 31 -19.14 9.17 0.14
CA GLY A 31 -18.61 10.50 -0.19
C GLY A 31 -17.10 10.66 0.07
N ILE A 32 -16.36 9.57 0.23
CA ILE A 32 -14.93 9.58 0.50
C ILE A 32 -14.17 9.59 -0.82
N LYS A 33 -13.43 10.67 -1.06
CA LYS A 33 -12.52 10.78 -2.22
C LYS A 33 -11.37 9.79 -2.05
N HIS A 34 -11.07 9.03 -3.10
CA HIS A 34 -10.00 8.03 -3.08
C HIS A 34 -9.47 7.76 -4.48
N GLU A 35 -8.24 7.24 -4.53
CA GLU A 35 -7.60 6.74 -5.73
C GLU A 35 -7.51 5.22 -5.69
N VAL A 36 -7.58 4.56 -6.87
CA VAL A 36 -7.45 3.10 -6.97
C VAL A 36 -6.18 2.77 -7.74
N LEU A 37 -5.25 2.14 -7.03
CA LEU A 37 -3.99 1.68 -7.57
C LEU A 37 -4.09 0.21 -7.92
N ASN A 38 -4.16 -0.10 -9.19
CA ASN A 38 -4.18 -1.47 -9.70
C ASN A 38 -3.19 -1.64 -10.86
N ALA A 39 -2.76 -2.89 -11.09
CA ALA A 39 -1.76 -3.23 -12.10
C ALA A 39 -2.20 -2.96 -13.57
N LYS A 40 -3.43 -2.49 -13.80
CA LYS A 40 -3.93 -2.18 -15.16
C LYS A 40 -3.41 -0.84 -15.71
N TYR A 41 -2.95 0.07 -14.84
CA TYR A 41 -2.63 1.45 -15.23
C TYR A 41 -1.25 1.89 -14.72
N HIS A 42 -0.18 1.26 -15.20
CA HIS A 42 1.20 1.58 -14.80
C HIS A 42 1.58 3.06 -14.97
N ALA A 43 1.08 3.73 -16.02
CA ALA A 43 1.40 5.14 -16.27
C ALA A 43 0.89 6.08 -15.16
N LYS A 44 -0.22 5.74 -14.49
CA LYS A 44 -0.78 6.52 -13.38
C LYS A 44 -0.28 6.07 -12.01
N GLU A 45 0.38 4.92 -11.94
CA GLU A 45 0.83 4.35 -10.67
C GLU A 45 1.78 5.30 -9.93
N ALA A 46 2.77 5.84 -10.62
CA ALA A 46 3.75 6.76 -10.04
C ALA A 46 3.08 8.06 -9.53
N GLU A 47 2.10 8.59 -10.28
CA GLU A 47 1.34 9.77 -9.87
C GLU A 47 0.52 9.49 -8.61
N ILE A 48 -0.24 8.38 -8.58
CA ILE A 48 -1.07 8.01 -7.43
C ILE A 48 -0.20 7.79 -6.19
N VAL A 49 0.92 7.08 -6.32
CA VAL A 49 1.84 6.83 -5.21
C VAL A 49 2.47 8.13 -4.71
N ALA A 50 2.85 9.03 -5.61
CA ALA A 50 3.41 10.34 -5.24
C ALA A 50 2.42 11.20 -4.42
N GLN A 51 1.13 11.01 -4.59
CA GLN A 51 0.07 11.73 -3.88
C GLN A 51 -0.47 10.98 -2.65
N ALA A 52 -0.16 9.68 -2.51
CA ALA A 52 -0.74 8.83 -1.47
C ALA A 52 -0.40 9.24 -0.02
N GLY A 53 0.69 9.98 0.16
CA GLY A 53 1.12 10.50 1.47
C GLY A 53 0.56 11.86 1.86
N LYS A 54 -0.28 12.48 1.03
CA LYS A 54 -0.92 13.77 1.33
C LYS A 54 -1.96 13.66 2.43
N LYS A 55 -2.20 14.77 3.12
CA LYS A 55 -3.23 14.86 4.15
C LYS A 55 -4.61 14.48 3.61
N GLY A 56 -5.28 13.54 4.27
CA GLY A 56 -6.61 13.07 3.89
C GLY A 56 -6.65 12.27 2.59
N ALA A 57 -5.50 11.92 1.99
CA ALA A 57 -5.47 11.03 0.84
C ALA A 57 -5.89 9.61 1.25
N VAL A 58 -6.74 9.00 0.44
CA VAL A 58 -7.16 7.60 0.59
C VAL A 58 -6.80 6.86 -0.69
N THR A 59 -6.02 5.80 -0.58
CA THR A 59 -5.60 4.98 -1.72
C THR A 59 -5.98 3.52 -1.48
N ILE A 60 -6.74 2.94 -2.39
CA ILE A 60 -6.99 1.51 -2.45
C ILE A 60 -5.91 0.88 -3.32
N ALA A 61 -5.17 -0.07 -2.79
CA ALA A 61 -4.12 -0.75 -3.54
C ALA A 61 -4.30 -2.26 -3.50
N THR A 62 -4.08 -2.93 -4.62
CA THR A 62 -3.92 -4.38 -4.64
C THR A 62 -2.51 -4.74 -4.16
N ASN A 63 -2.33 -5.98 -3.71
CA ASN A 63 -1.06 -6.46 -3.15
C ASN A 63 0.17 -6.23 -4.06
N MET A 64 -0.04 -6.24 -5.37
CA MET A 64 1.04 -6.11 -6.36
C MET A 64 1.35 -4.65 -6.73
N ALA A 65 0.42 -3.73 -6.48
CA ALA A 65 0.54 -2.33 -6.89
C ALA A 65 1.42 -1.53 -5.91
N GLY A 66 2.19 -0.59 -6.42
CA GLY A 66 3.08 0.28 -5.62
C GLY A 66 4.24 -0.44 -4.95
N ARG A 67 4.59 -1.65 -5.39
CA ARG A 67 5.71 -2.40 -4.83
C ARG A 67 7.04 -1.74 -5.23
N GLY A 68 7.91 -1.52 -4.24
CA GLY A 68 9.22 -0.90 -4.47
C GLY A 68 9.21 0.63 -4.46
N THR A 69 8.05 1.28 -4.30
CA THR A 69 7.94 2.74 -4.23
C THR A 69 7.65 3.17 -2.79
N ASP A 70 8.35 4.18 -2.30
CA ASP A 70 8.09 4.77 -0.99
C ASP A 70 6.94 5.78 -1.05
N ILE A 71 6.12 5.79 0.00
CA ILE A 71 5.08 6.79 0.20
C ILE A 71 5.66 7.88 1.10
N ASN A 72 5.87 9.06 0.54
CA ASN A 72 6.39 10.21 1.27
C ASN A 72 5.25 11.00 1.87
N LEU A 73 5.30 11.27 3.18
CA LEU A 73 4.30 12.09 3.86
C LEU A 73 4.30 13.51 3.29
N GLY A 74 3.10 14.05 3.04
CA GLY A 74 2.90 15.35 2.39
C GLY A 74 3.01 15.33 0.87
N GLY A 75 3.53 14.25 0.26
CA GLY A 75 3.73 14.09 -1.17
C GLY A 75 5.20 13.88 -1.56
N ASN A 76 5.45 13.69 -2.85
CA ASN A 76 6.78 13.41 -3.40
C ASN A 76 7.30 14.62 -4.20
N ALA A 77 8.24 15.37 -3.61
CA ALA A 77 8.85 16.56 -4.22
C ALA A 77 9.65 16.22 -5.47
N GLU A 78 10.36 15.09 -5.48
CA GLU A 78 11.13 14.63 -6.64
C GLU A 78 10.22 14.34 -7.84
N TYR A 79 9.10 13.64 -7.60
CA TYR A 79 8.11 13.41 -8.64
C TYR A 79 7.56 14.72 -9.21
N MET A 80 7.21 15.67 -8.33
CA MET A 80 6.71 16.99 -8.73
C MET A 80 7.74 17.77 -9.54
N ALA A 81 9.03 17.71 -9.16
CA ALA A 81 10.11 18.37 -9.88
C ALA A 81 10.30 17.77 -11.28
N LYS A 82 10.34 16.45 -11.40
CA LYS A 82 10.44 15.75 -12.69
C LYS A 82 9.27 16.05 -13.61
N HIS A 83 8.06 16.05 -13.06
CA HIS A 83 6.84 16.39 -13.82
C HIS A 83 6.85 17.85 -14.31
N GLU A 84 7.34 18.78 -13.49
CA GLU A 84 7.46 20.19 -13.89
C GLU A 84 8.55 20.39 -14.95
N MET A 85 9.68 19.67 -14.87
CA MET A 85 10.70 19.66 -15.92
C MET A 85 10.14 19.18 -17.26
N ALA A 86 9.35 18.10 -17.26
CA ALA A 86 8.67 17.62 -18.46
C ALA A 86 7.73 18.70 -19.05
N ARG A 87 7.00 19.45 -18.22
CA ARG A 87 6.17 20.59 -18.66
C ARG A 87 7.00 21.73 -19.24
N GLN A 88 8.23 21.94 -18.76
CA GLN A 88 9.16 22.93 -19.27
C GLN A 88 9.87 22.49 -20.56
N GLY A 89 9.60 21.25 -21.05
CA GLY A 89 10.11 20.75 -22.32
C GLY A 89 11.41 19.96 -22.21
N PHE A 90 11.87 19.58 -21.03
CA PHE A 90 13.00 18.65 -20.88
C PHE A 90 12.61 17.26 -21.39
N THR A 91 13.54 16.59 -22.09
CA THR A 91 13.35 15.21 -22.53
C THR A 91 13.42 14.21 -21.37
N ASP A 92 12.83 13.03 -21.55
CA ASP A 92 12.86 11.99 -20.53
C ASP A 92 14.29 11.56 -20.16
N GLU A 93 15.22 11.58 -21.13
CA GLU A 93 16.62 11.28 -20.92
C GLU A 93 17.30 12.34 -20.02
N LEU A 94 17.07 13.64 -20.28
CA LEU A 94 17.61 14.72 -19.45
C LEU A 94 17.02 14.70 -18.04
N ILE A 95 15.73 14.38 -17.89
CA ILE A 95 15.08 14.23 -16.59
C ILE A 95 15.67 13.05 -15.80
N ALA A 96 15.97 11.93 -16.48
CA ALA A 96 16.65 10.80 -15.85
C ALA A 96 18.07 11.16 -15.39
N GLU A 97 18.86 11.83 -16.25
CA GLU A 97 20.22 12.28 -15.95
C GLU A 97 20.26 13.40 -14.88
N ALA A 98 19.19 14.17 -14.73
CA ALA A 98 19.06 15.20 -13.69
C ALA A 98 19.18 14.64 -12.25
N THR A 99 18.86 13.36 -12.06
CA THR A 99 19.01 12.65 -10.77
C THR A 99 20.24 11.74 -10.72
N GLY A 100 21.05 11.71 -11.77
CA GLY A 100 22.28 10.94 -11.86
C GLY A 100 23.42 11.57 -11.05
N PHE A 101 24.38 10.74 -10.60
CA PHE A 101 25.51 11.15 -9.77
C PHE A 101 26.86 11.13 -10.53
N GLY A 102 26.85 10.72 -11.81
CA GLY A 102 28.08 10.68 -12.61
C GLY A 102 28.62 12.07 -12.93
N ASP A 103 29.93 12.23 -12.96
CA ASP A 103 30.55 13.45 -13.46
C ASP A 103 30.27 13.59 -14.97
N THR A 104 29.96 14.81 -15.39
CA THR A 104 29.67 15.12 -16.80
C THR A 104 30.10 16.53 -17.13
N ASP A 105 30.61 16.72 -18.35
CA ASP A 105 30.93 18.03 -18.94
C ASP A 105 29.80 18.48 -19.91
N ASP A 106 28.72 17.71 -20.01
CA ASP A 106 27.56 18.04 -20.86
C ASP A 106 26.77 19.17 -20.26
N GLU A 107 26.73 20.31 -20.94
CA GLU A 107 26.03 21.52 -20.45
C GLU A 107 24.52 21.33 -20.27
N ASP A 108 23.90 20.48 -21.12
CA ASP A 108 22.45 20.22 -21.01
C ASP A 108 22.14 19.41 -19.77
N ILE A 109 22.99 18.42 -19.44
CA ILE A 109 22.83 17.61 -18.20
C ILE A 109 23.10 18.47 -16.97
N ILE A 110 24.14 19.32 -17.01
CA ILE A 110 24.46 20.25 -15.91
C ILE A 110 23.29 21.20 -15.66
N ASN A 111 22.71 21.76 -16.72
CA ASN A 111 21.52 22.61 -16.62
C ASN A 111 20.31 21.84 -16.08
N ALA A 112 20.06 20.64 -16.57
CA ALA A 112 18.95 19.80 -16.07
C ALA A 112 19.09 19.48 -14.57
N ARG A 113 20.30 19.19 -14.08
CA ARG A 113 20.58 18.97 -12.65
C ARG A 113 20.31 20.21 -11.81
N LYS A 114 20.72 21.39 -12.31
CA LYS A 114 20.46 22.65 -11.62
C LYS A 114 18.96 22.93 -11.52
N VAL A 115 18.23 22.83 -12.62
CA VAL A 115 16.77 23.06 -12.67
C VAL A 115 16.05 22.05 -11.77
N PHE A 116 16.46 20.78 -11.81
CA PHE A 116 15.88 19.75 -10.93
C PHE A 116 16.08 20.10 -9.44
N THR A 117 17.31 20.50 -9.07
CA THR A 117 17.61 20.84 -7.67
C THR A 117 16.77 22.01 -7.19
N GLU A 118 16.70 23.10 -7.99
CA GLU A 118 15.89 24.27 -7.67
C GLU A 118 14.40 23.93 -7.51
N LEU A 119 13.84 23.14 -8.43
CA LEU A 119 12.45 22.70 -8.37
C LEU A 119 12.19 21.75 -7.20
N ASN A 120 13.08 20.80 -6.95
CA ASN A 120 12.95 19.84 -5.86
C ASN A 120 12.99 20.55 -4.49
N ASP A 121 13.89 21.50 -4.31
CA ASP A 121 13.99 22.28 -3.07
C ASP A 121 12.76 23.20 -2.87
N LYS A 122 12.27 23.80 -3.94
CA LYS A 122 11.00 24.56 -3.94
C LYS A 122 9.84 23.67 -3.52
N PHE A 123 9.69 22.48 -4.11
CA PHE A 123 8.59 21.58 -3.78
C PHE A 123 8.74 20.97 -2.38
N LYS A 124 9.96 20.66 -1.93
CA LYS A 124 10.21 20.27 -0.53
C LYS A 124 9.74 21.34 0.47
N ALA A 125 10.06 22.60 0.20
CA ALA A 125 9.61 23.70 1.05
C ALA A 125 8.07 23.86 1.06
N GLN A 126 7.42 23.64 -0.09
CA GLN A 126 5.96 23.70 -0.19
C GLN A 126 5.26 22.53 0.54
N ILE A 127 5.83 21.33 0.48
CA ILE A 127 5.29 20.11 1.11
C ILE A 127 5.51 20.12 2.62
N LYS A 128 6.58 20.75 3.10
CA LYS A 128 7.04 20.65 4.49
C LYS A 128 5.94 20.89 5.54
N PRO A 129 5.11 21.96 5.44
CA PRO A 129 4.04 22.20 6.42
C PRO A 129 3.02 21.06 6.47
N GLU A 130 2.60 20.55 5.31
CA GLU A 130 1.65 19.43 5.21
C GLU A 130 2.28 18.13 5.73
N GLN A 131 3.55 17.90 5.44
CA GLN A 131 4.30 16.76 5.94
C GLN A 131 4.36 16.74 7.47
N ASP A 132 4.63 17.89 8.08
CA ASP A 132 4.71 18.01 9.53
C ASP A 132 3.33 17.80 10.17
N GLU A 133 2.27 18.33 9.58
CA GLU A 133 0.90 18.10 10.02
C GLU A 133 0.51 16.63 9.93
N VAL A 134 0.83 15.95 8.83
CA VAL A 134 0.55 14.50 8.69
C VAL A 134 1.33 13.69 9.72
N ARG A 135 2.57 14.08 10.05
CA ARG A 135 3.36 13.45 11.12
C ARG A 135 2.70 13.62 12.49
N GLU A 136 2.22 14.82 12.82
CA GLU A 136 1.52 15.09 14.07
C GLU A 136 0.22 14.28 14.18
N LEU A 137 -0.47 14.03 13.09
CA LEU A 137 -1.67 13.19 13.02
C LEU A 137 -1.37 11.69 13.12
N GLY A 138 -0.11 11.27 13.20
CA GLY A 138 0.30 9.87 13.34
C GLY A 138 0.80 9.21 12.05
N GLY A 139 0.97 9.97 10.97
CA GLY A 139 1.57 9.52 9.72
C GLY A 139 0.67 8.65 8.86
N LEU A 140 1.27 7.68 8.17
CA LEU A 140 0.55 6.79 7.25
C LEU A 140 -0.19 5.69 8.01
N TYR A 141 -1.50 5.58 7.77
CA TYR A 141 -2.34 4.51 8.31
C TYR A 141 -2.57 3.43 7.25
N ILE A 142 -2.07 2.22 7.49
CA ILE A 142 -2.22 1.07 6.60
C ILE A 142 -3.36 0.18 7.09
N ILE A 143 -4.34 -0.05 6.23
CA ILE A 143 -5.44 -0.99 6.47
C ILE A 143 -5.27 -2.20 5.58
N GLY A 144 -5.03 -3.37 6.19
CA GLY A 144 -5.07 -4.65 5.51
C GLY A 144 -6.46 -5.27 5.64
N THR A 145 -7.07 -5.63 4.51
CA THR A 145 -8.42 -6.22 4.48
C THR A 145 -8.41 -7.75 4.47
N GLU A 146 -7.23 -8.35 4.38
CA GLU A 146 -6.99 -9.80 4.43
C GLU A 146 -5.54 -10.11 4.78
N ARG A 147 -5.26 -11.31 5.25
CA ARG A 147 -3.89 -11.81 5.44
C ARG A 147 -3.43 -12.56 4.19
N HIS A 148 -2.15 -12.42 3.89
CA HIS A 148 -1.51 -13.16 2.82
C HIS A 148 -1.07 -14.55 3.28
N GLU A 149 -0.75 -15.42 2.33
CA GLU A 149 -0.23 -16.76 2.60
C GLU A 149 1.12 -16.74 3.33
N SER A 150 1.86 -15.66 3.19
CA SER A 150 3.16 -15.50 3.80
C SER A 150 3.21 -14.28 4.70
N ARG A 151 3.65 -14.50 5.93
CA ARG A 151 3.91 -13.46 6.92
C ARG A 151 4.87 -12.40 6.42
N ARG A 152 5.81 -12.79 5.55
CA ARG A 152 6.74 -11.86 4.91
C ARG A 152 6.02 -10.79 4.09
N ILE A 153 4.97 -11.16 3.36
CA ILE A 153 4.18 -10.22 2.54
C ILE A 153 3.39 -9.26 3.44
N ASP A 154 2.78 -9.78 4.52
CA ASP A 154 2.09 -8.93 5.49
C ASP A 154 3.05 -7.94 6.17
N ASN A 155 4.26 -8.38 6.50
CA ASN A 155 5.28 -7.51 7.08
C ASN A 155 5.77 -6.45 6.07
N GLN A 156 5.85 -6.78 4.78
CA GLN A 156 6.14 -5.79 3.73
C GLN A 156 5.03 -4.74 3.63
N LEU A 157 3.77 -5.13 3.81
CA LEU A 157 2.66 -4.17 3.87
C LEU A 157 2.75 -3.29 5.11
N ARG A 158 2.93 -3.88 6.29
CA ARG A 158 3.12 -3.15 7.55
C ARG A 158 4.30 -2.18 7.48
N GLY A 159 5.41 -2.63 6.88
CA GLY A 159 6.63 -1.84 6.74
C GLY A 159 6.53 -0.65 5.76
N ARG A 160 5.37 -0.42 5.14
CA ARG A 160 5.11 0.82 4.39
C ARG A 160 4.76 1.98 5.32
N ALA A 161 4.19 1.69 6.49
CA ALA A 161 4.03 2.68 7.55
C ALA A 161 5.36 2.84 8.31
N GLY A 162 5.69 4.03 8.75
CA GLY A 162 6.88 4.30 9.57
C GLY A 162 8.21 4.25 8.82
N ARG A 163 8.23 4.42 7.50
CA ARG A 163 9.48 4.52 6.74
C ARG A 163 10.18 5.85 7.03
N GLN A 164 11.50 5.84 6.88
CA GLN A 164 12.36 7.03 7.07
C GLN A 164 12.25 7.66 8.47
N GLY A 165 11.82 6.89 9.48
CA GLY A 165 11.62 7.36 10.84
C GLY A 165 10.30 8.11 11.06
N ASP A 166 9.43 8.15 10.07
CA ASP A 166 8.11 8.73 10.20
C ASP A 166 7.19 7.88 11.09
N PRO A 167 6.25 8.47 11.82
CA PRO A 167 5.21 7.72 12.51
C PRO A 167 4.30 6.99 11.51
N GLY A 168 3.67 5.93 11.95
CA GLY A 168 2.72 5.21 11.12
C GLY A 168 2.04 4.10 11.89
N VAL A 169 0.86 3.72 11.42
CA VAL A 169 0.04 2.66 12.03
C VAL A 169 -0.34 1.63 10.96
N SER A 170 -0.40 0.38 11.36
CA SER A 170 -0.94 -0.68 10.50
C SER A 170 -1.93 -1.54 11.27
N GLN A 171 -3.08 -1.77 10.67
CA GLN A 171 -4.14 -2.60 11.24
C GLN A 171 -4.72 -3.53 10.19
N PHE A 172 -5.04 -4.77 10.59
CA PHE A 172 -5.73 -5.74 9.75
C PHE A 172 -7.17 -5.90 10.24
N PHE A 173 -8.11 -5.80 9.29
CA PHE A 173 -9.51 -6.17 9.48
C PHE A 173 -9.76 -7.46 8.70
N LEU A 174 -10.06 -8.53 9.40
CA LEU A 174 -10.15 -9.87 8.86
C LEU A 174 -11.54 -10.44 9.08
N SER A 175 -12.02 -11.23 8.12
CA SER A 175 -13.23 -12.01 8.26
C SER A 175 -12.89 -13.47 8.60
N LEU A 176 -13.73 -14.11 9.40
CA LEU A 176 -13.65 -15.55 9.62
C LEU A 176 -13.95 -16.36 8.34
N ASP A 177 -14.59 -15.73 7.36
CA ASP A 177 -14.85 -16.29 6.04
C ASP A 177 -13.68 -16.13 5.07
N ASP A 178 -12.62 -15.40 5.47
CA ASP A 178 -11.40 -15.33 4.66
C ASP A 178 -10.80 -16.72 4.47
N ASP A 179 -10.25 -16.96 3.29
CA ASP A 179 -9.76 -18.29 2.91
C ASP A 179 -8.72 -18.86 3.87
N LEU A 180 -7.85 -18.01 4.43
CA LEU A 180 -6.90 -18.44 5.43
C LEU A 180 -7.60 -19.06 6.65
N MET A 181 -8.67 -18.43 7.12
CA MET A 181 -9.44 -18.91 8.28
C MET A 181 -10.33 -20.08 7.91
N ARG A 182 -10.91 -20.10 6.70
CA ARG A 182 -11.76 -21.18 6.22
C ARG A 182 -11.00 -22.49 6.03
N ILE A 183 -9.75 -22.42 5.50
CA ILE A 183 -8.94 -23.61 5.16
C ILE A 183 -8.12 -24.08 6.36
N PHE A 184 -7.57 -23.18 7.16
CA PHE A 184 -6.61 -23.46 8.21
C PHE A 184 -7.08 -23.02 9.60
N GLY A 185 -8.19 -22.28 9.70
CA GLY A 185 -8.84 -21.98 10.97
C GLY A 185 -9.41 -23.27 11.59
N SER A 186 -9.20 -23.46 12.89
CA SER A 186 -9.74 -24.62 13.57
C SER A 186 -11.24 -24.42 13.82
N ASP A 187 -12.01 -25.53 13.76
CA ASP A 187 -13.43 -25.54 14.15
C ASP A 187 -13.65 -24.99 15.56
N LYS A 188 -12.61 -25.06 16.41
CA LYS A 188 -12.59 -24.46 17.75
C LYS A 188 -12.73 -22.93 17.72
N VAL A 189 -12.17 -22.26 16.69
CA VAL A 189 -12.29 -20.79 16.57
C VAL A 189 -13.73 -20.43 16.21
N LYS A 190 -14.34 -21.16 15.26
CA LYS A 190 -15.75 -20.97 14.92
C LYS A 190 -16.64 -21.20 16.13
N SER A 191 -16.52 -22.35 16.79
CA SER A 191 -17.32 -22.68 17.99
C SER A 191 -17.15 -21.68 19.11
N MET A 192 -15.99 -21.07 19.25
CA MET A 192 -15.74 -20.03 20.25
C MET A 192 -16.43 -18.72 19.92
N VAL A 193 -16.38 -18.31 18.64
CA VAL A 193 -17.06 -17.09 18.17
C VAL A 193 -18.58 -17.28 18.30
N ASP A 194 -19.09 -18.44 17.90
CA ASP A 194 -20.51 -18.80 18.06
C ASP A 194 -20.94 -18.77 19.53
N ALA A 195 -20.06 -19.26 20.43
CA ALA A 195 -20.33 -19.26 21.88
C ALA A 195 -20.30 -17.85 22.51
N LEU A 196 -19.61 -16.87 21.88
CA LEU A 196 -19.61 -15.48 22.35
C LEU A 196 -20.91 -14.72 22.02
N GLY A 197 -21.75 -15.29 21.15
CA GLY A 197 -23.06 -14.70 20.82
C GLY A 197 -22.97 -13.32 20.18
N LEU A 198 -21.88 -13.04 19.47
CA LEU A 198 -21.63 -11.74 18.84
C LEU A 198 -22.47 -11.60 17.58
N GLU A 199 -22.94 -10.41 17.29
CA GLU A 199 -23.62 -10.10 16.04
C GLU A 199 -22.62 -10.13 14.86
N GLU A 200 -23.11 -10.39 13.63
CA GLU A 200 -22.26 -10.60 12.43
C GLU A 200 -21.33 -9.43 12.13
N ASP A 201 -21.66 -8.22 12.54
CA ASP A 201 -20.89 -7.00 12.26
C ASP A 201 -20.07 -6.50 13.47
N GLU A 202 -20.03 -7.24 14.58
CA GLU A 202 -19.32 -6.81 15.77
C GLU A 202 -17.82 -7.15 15.69
N PRO A 203 -16.91 -6.14 15.80
CA PRO A 203 -15.47 -6.39 15.70
C PRO A 203 -14.95 -7.11 16.94
N ILE A 204 -14.33 -8.26 16.75
CA ILE A 204 -13.77 -9.08 17.80
C ILE A 204 -12.30 -8.77 17.99
N GLN A 205 -11.91 -8.26 19.14
CA GLN A 205 -10.51 -8.05 19.51
C GLN A 205 -10.09 -9.08 20.58
N ALA A 206 -9.68 -10.26 20.15
CA ALA A 206 -9.23 -11.29 21.08
C ALA A 206 -7.81 -11.78 20.73
N LYS A 207 -6.91 -11.77 21.70
CA LYS A 207 -5.53 -12.31 21.57
C LYS A 207 -5.52 -13.76 21.07
N MET A 208 -6.55 -14.52 21.42
CA MET A 208 -6.70 -15.90 21.03
C MET A 208 -6.99 -16.05 19.54
N LEU A 209 -7.76 -15.13 18.93
CA LEU A 209 -7.97 -15.07 17.48
C LEU A 209 -6.69 -14.67 16.74
N THR A 210 -5.92 -13.74 17.27
CA THR A 210 -4.61 -13.39 16.71
C THR A 210 -3.70 -14.60 16.63
N ASN A 211 -3.62 -15.38 17.71
CA ASN A 211 -2.81 -16.61 17.75
C ASN A 211 -3.32 -17.67 16.76
N ALA A 212 -4.65 -17.80 16.61
CA ALA A 212 -5.25 -18.74 15.66
C ALA A 212 -4.92 -18.37 14.21
N ILE A 213 -4.98 -17.08 13.87
CA ILE A 213 -4.64 -16.55 12.55
C ILE A 213 -3.15 -16.78 12.26
N GLU A 214 -2.27 -16.50 13.21
CA GLU A 214 -0.82 -16.73 13.06
C GLU A 214 -0.49 -18.21 12.87
N ASN A 215 -1.16 -19.11 13.59
CA ASN A 215 -0.99 -20.54 13.43
C ASN A 215 -1.50 -21.03 12.07
N ALA A 216 -2.66 -20.53 11.62
CA ALA A 216 -3.20 -20.81 10.30
C ALA A 216 -2.23 -20.41 9.18
N GLN A 217 -1.66 -19.20 9.29
CA GLN A 217 -0.67 -18.70 8.32
C GLN A 217 0.62 -19.53 8.33
N LYS A 218 1.12 -19.92 9.51
CA LYS A 218 2.30 -20.78 9.65
C LYS A 218 2.07 -22.16 9.02
N ASN A 219 0.90 -22.75 9.21
CA ASN A 219 0.54 -24.04 8.60
C ASN A 219 0.51 -23.94 7.07
N LEU A 220 -0.04 -22.85 6.53
CA LEU A 220 -0.06 -22.59 5.09
C LEU A 220 1.36 -22.38 4.54
N GLU A 221 2.21 -21.63 5.21
CA GLU A 221 3.62 -21.45 4.83
C GLU A 221 4.36 -22.77 4.78
N SER A 222 4.19 -23.64 5.79
CA SER A 222 4.81 -24.96 5.84
C SER A 222 4.33 -25.85 4.69
N ARG A 223 3.04 -25.90 4.42
CA ARG A 223 2.47 -26.67 3.31
C ARG A 223 2.97 -26.18 1.94
N ASN A 224 3.07 -24.85 1.76
CA ASN A 224 3.60 -24.27 0.53
C ASN A 224 5.10 -24.58 0.36
N PHE A 225 5.85 -24.66 1.46
CA PHE A 225 7.27 -25.04 1.44
C PHE A 225 7.42 -26.51 1.03
N ASP A 226 6.64 -27.42 1.61
CA ASP A 226 6.70 -28.85 1.30
C ASP A 226 6.28 -29.17 -0.14
N SER A 227 5.34 -28.38 -0.67
CA SER A 227 4.87 -28.53 -2.07
C SER A 227 5.91 -28.05 -3.12
N ARG A 228 6.95 -27.32 -2.71
CA ARG A 228 8.02 -26.82 -3.59
C ARG A 228 9.29 -27.68 -3.57
N LYS A 229 9.35 -28.67 -2.69
CA LYS A 229 10.39 -29.70 -2.67
C LYS A 229 10.07 -30.81 -3.64
#